data_54baac7a1e9df0f81afe3f1f157038f1
#
_entry.id   54baac7a1e9df0f81afe3f1f157038f1
#
_cell.length_a   1.000
_cell.length_b   1.000
_cell.length_c   1.000
_cell.angle_alpha   90.00
_cell.angle_beta   90.00
_cell.angle_gamma   90.00
#
_symmetry.space_group_name_H-M   'P 1'
#
loop_
_entity.id
_entity.type
_entity.pdbx_description
1 polymer ?
#
loop_
_entity_poly.entity_id
_entity_poly.type
_entity_poly.pdbx_seq_one_letter_code
_entity_poly.pdbx_strand_id
1 'polypeptide(L)'
;MLKEVLVEFFERDLNKLKDELLLFKNEEDLWMVKGDVKNSAGNLFLHLNGNLNHFIGSVLGSSGYIRERDKEFSSKNVPREKILTDLEKTTTVVMNTLRNLSEDIFEKDYPLEKHDRVVKTDHMLMHLLTHLNYHLGQINYLRRLTE
;
A
#
# COMPACT_ATOMS: atom_id res chain seq x y z
N MET A 1 -2.95 22.68 0.14
CA MET A 1 -2.91 22.32 1.57
C MET A 1 -3.21 20.85 1.82
N LEU A 2 -4.34 20.30 1.38
CA LEU A 2 -4.62 18.86 1.53
C LEU A 2 -3.56 17.98 0.86
N LYS A 3 -3.07 18.40 -0.30
CA LYS A 3 -2.01 17.68 -1.02
C LYS A 3 -0.76 17.51 -0.17
N GLU A 4 -0.29 18.56 0.47
CA GLU A 4 0.90 18.51 1.31
C GLU A 4 0.72 17.56 2.51
N VAL A 5 -0.47 17.59 3.11
CA VAL A 5 -0.81 16.69 4.23
C VAL A 5 -0.84 15.23 3.77
N LEU A 6 -1.45 14.94 2.62
CA LEU A 6 -1.48 13.59 2.06
C LEU A 6 -0.06 13.11 1.70
N VAL A 7 0.75 13.96 1.07
CA VAL A 7 2.15 13.64 0.75
C VAL A 7 2.90 13.29 2.04
N GLU A 8 2.77 14.10 3.08
CA GLU A 8 3.44 13.86 4.36
C GLU A 8 3.05 12.51 4.96
N PHE A 9 1.76 12.19 5.03
CA PHE A 9 1.31 10.97 5.69
C PHE A 9 1.56 9.72 4.85
N PHE A 10 1.43 9.78 3.53
CA PHE A 10 1.83 8.66 2.67
C PHE A 10 3.33 8.38 2.79
N GLU A 11 4.16 9.41 2.77
CA GLU A 11 5.61 9.24 2.94
C GLU A 11 5.95 8.64 4.29
N ARG A 12 5.34 9.15 5.37
CA ARG A 12 5.51 8.61 6.72
C ARG A 12 5.18 7.12 6.78
N ASP A 13 4.01 6.74 6.27
CA ASP A 13 3.51 5.37 6.39
C ASP A 13 4.23 4.41 5.44
N LEU A 14 4.62 4.85 4.25
CA LEU A 14 5.44 4.04 3.35
C LEU A 14 6.84 3.80 3.91
N ASN A 15 7.44 4.79 4.56
CA ASN A 15 8.72 4.62 5.25
C ASN A 15 8.60 3.65 6.42
N LYS A 16 7.53 3.75 7.21
CA LYS A 16 7.26 2.79 8.30
C LYS A 16 7.03 1.38 7.77
N LEU A 17 6.35 1.24 6.64
CA LEU A 17 6.12 -0.05 6.00
C LEU A 17 7.45 -0.72 5.60
N LYS A 18 8.37 0.05 5.04
CA LYS A 18 9.72 -0.42 4.73
C LYS A 18 10.46 -0.83 6.00
N ASP A 19 10.41 -0.01 7.05
CA ASP A 19 11.05 -0.31 8.32
C ASP A 19 10.52 -1.64 8.91
N GLU A 20 9.21 -1.86 8.88
CA GLU A 20 8.60 -3.11 9.35
C GLU A 20 9.12 -4.32 8.59
N LEU A 21 9.25 -4.23 7.27
CA LEU A 21 9.80 -5.31 6.45
C LEU A 21 11.21 -5.69 6.88
N LEU A 22 12.04 -4.68 7.15
CA LEU A 22 13.44 -4.88 7.53
C LEU A 22 13.61 -5.36 8.98
N LEU A 23 12.62 -5.12 9.84
CA LEU A 23 12.66 -5.52 11.26
C LEU A 23 12.32 -7.01 11.50
N PHE A 24 11.72 -7.69 10.54
CA PHE A 24 11.52 -9.14 10.68
C PHE A 24 12.87 -9.83 10.81
N LYS A 25 13.06 -10.57 11.89
CA LYS A 25 14.35 -11.24 12.17
C LYS A 25 14.60 -12.39 11.21
N ASN A 26 13.57 -13.20 10.97
CA ASN A 26 13.64 -14.34 10.06
C ASN A 26 12.71 -14.10 8.89
N GLU A 27 13.19 -14.34 7.67
CA GLU A 27 12.42 -14.10 6.46
C GLU A 27 11.14 -14.94 6.41
N GLU A 28 11.20 -16.16 6.89
CA GLU A 28 10.06 -17.07 6.95
C GLU A 28 8.91 -16.57 7.83
N ASP A 29 9.20 -15.72 8.83
CA ASP A 29 8.18 -15.15 9.70
C ASP A 29 7.23 -14.20 8.95
N LEU A 30 7.65 -13.66 7.81
CA LEU A 30 6.78 -12.88 6.92
C LEU A 30 5.54 -13.67 6.47
N TRP A 31 5.62 -14.99 6.44
CA TRP A 31 4.57 -15.84 5.88
C TRP A 31 3.79 -16.61 6.94
N MET A 32 4.09 -16.38 8.22
CA MET A 32 3.37 -17.02 9.31
C MET A 32 1.97 -16.46 9.49
N VAL A 33 1.03 -17.37 9.77
CA VAL A 33 -0.32 -17.04 10.21
C VAL A 33 -0.57 -17.75 11.55
N LYS A 34 -1.40 -17.13 12.40
CA LYS A 34 -1.69 -17.65 13.73
C LYS A 34 -3.14 -17.38 14.11
N GLY A 35 -3.78 -18.35 14.73
CA GLY A 35 -5.16 -18.24 15.15
C GLY A 35 -6.10 -17.99 13.96
N ASP A 36 -6.98 -17.02 14.08
CA ASP A 36 -7.94 -16.67 13.05
C ASP A 36 -7.38 -15.72 11.98
N VAL A 37 -6.10 -15.38 12.06
CA VAL A 37 -5.44 -14.52 11.07
C VAL A 37 -5.27 -15.30 9.77
N LYS A 38 -5.85 -14.79 8.68
CA LYS A 38 -5.84 -15.47 7.38
C LYS A 38 -4.71 -14.99 6.47
N ASN A 39 -4.30 -13.73 6.60
CA ASN A 39 -3.29 -13.12 5.75
C ASN A 39 -1.99 -12.93 6.53
N SER A 40 -0.90 -13.48 6.00
CA SER A 40 0.43 -13.24 6.54
C SER A 40 0.87 -11.80 6.31
N ALA A 41 1.88 -11.35 7.06
CA ALA A 41 2.51 -10.05 6.81
C ALA A 41 3.01 -9.94 5.37
N GLY A 42 3.65 -11.00 4.85
CA GLY A 42 4.12 -11.05 3.45
C GLY A 42 2.99 -10.77 2.45
N ASN A 43 1.84 -11.42 2.63
CA ASN A 43 0.68 -11.17 1.77
C ASN A 43 0.14 -9.74 1.90
N LEU A 44 0.19 -9.16 3.10
CA LEU A 44 -0.21 -7.77 3.29
C LEU A 44 0.74 -6.78 2.60
N PHE A 45 2.05 -7.05 2.59
CA PHE A 45 3.01 -6.27 1.79
C PHE A 45 2.67 -6.33 0.30
N LEU A 46 2.43 -7.53 -0.21
CA LEU A 46 2.05 -7.72 -1.63
C LEU A 46 0.75 -6.99 -1.94
N HIS A 47 -0.23 -7.09 -1.06
CA HIS A 47 -1.53 -6.44 -1.21
C HIS A 47 -1.40 -4.91 -1.24
N LEU A 48 -0.62 -4.33 -0.34
CA LEU A 48 -0.40 -2.88 -0.30
C LEU A 48 0.33 -2.39 -1.54
N ASN A 49 1.35 -3.11 -2.00
CA ASN A 49 2.04 -2.79 -3.25
C ASN A 49 1.08 -2.77 -4.43
N GLY A 50 0.27 -3.82 -4.58
CA GLY A 50 -0.71 -3.91 -5.67
C GLY A 50 -1.79 -2.83 -5.58
N ASN A 51 -2.30 -2.58 -4.39
CA ASN A 51 -3.33 -1.59 -4.13
C ASN A 51 -2.86 -0.16 -4.52
N LEU A 52 -1.72 0.25 -4.01
CA LEU A 52 -1.21 1.61 -4.25
C LEU A 52 -0.74 1.80 -5.69
N ASN A 53 -0.09 0.81 -6.28
CA ASN A 53 0.30 0.87 -7.69
C ASN A 53 -0.91 0.98 -8.62
N HIS A 54 -2.01 0.30 -8.28
CA HIS A 54 -3.22 0.36 -9.10
C HIS A 54 -3.94 1.69 -8.92
N PHE A 55 -4.36 2.00 -7.70
CA PHE A 55 -5.26 3.14 -7.46
C PHE A 55 -4.56 4.50 -7.54
N ILE A 56 -3.30 4.59 -7.20
CA ILE A 56 -2.54 5.84 -7.33
C ILE A 56 -1.66 5.81 -8.57
N GLY A 57 -0.83 4.79 -8.71
CA GLY A 57 0.14 4.72 -9.80
C GLY A 57 -0.51 4.66 -11.18
N SER A 58 -1.40 3.70 -11.39
CA SER A 58 -2.03 3.49 -12.69
C SER A 58 -3.16 4.48 -12.93
N VAL A 59 -4.14 4.56 -12.03
CA VAL A 59 -5.35 5.36 -12.26
C VAL A 59 -5.06 6.86 -12.25
N LEU A 60 -4.29 7.37 -11.31
CA LEU A 60 -3.97 8.79 -11.21
C LEU A 60 -2.67 9.16 -11.93
N GLY A 61 -1.71 8.25 -11.97
CA GLY A 61 -0.38 8.51 -12.50
C GLY A 61 -0.09 7.91 -13.87
N SER A 62 -1.04 7.19 -14.46
CA SER A 62 -0.90 6.55 -15.78
C SER A 62 0.37 5.70 -15.93
N SER A 63 0.74 4.98 -14.85
CA SER A 63 1.97 4.19 -14.84
C SER A 63 1.92 2.94 -15.73
N GLY A 64 0.73 2.51 -16.13
CA GLY A 64 0.54 1.28 -16.89
C GLY A 64 0.57 0.00 -16.05
N TYR A 65 0.66 0.11 -14.71
CA TYR A 65 0.64 -1.05 -13.84
C TYR A 65 -0.66 -1.85 -14.01
N ILE A 66 -0.54 -3.16 -14.18
CA ILE A 66 -1.68 -4.09 -14.28
C ILE A 66 -1.70 -4.93 -13.01
N ARG A 67 -2.77 -4.77 -12.21
CA ARG A 67 -2.92 -5.45 -10.94
C ARG A 67 -3.30 -6.91 -11.10
N GLU A 68 -2.65 -7.76 -10.33
CA GLU A 68 -3.02 -9.18 -10.21
C GLU A 68 -3.43 -9.45 -8.76
N ARG A 69 -4.62 -8.97 -8.37
CA ARG A 69 -5.07 -8.97 -6.98
C ARG A 69 -5.05 -10.35 -6.33
N ASP A 70 -5.46 -11.39 -7.05
CA ASP A 70 -5.50 -12.74 -6.49
C ASP A 70 -4.12 -13.22 -6.06
N LYS A 71 -3.07 -12.84 -6.78
CA LYS A 71 -1.69 -13.21 -6.45
C LYS A 71 -1.18 -12.52 -5.19
N GLU A 72 -1.73 -11.37 -4.83
CA GLU A 72 -1.37 -10.67 -3.60
C GLU A 72 -1.67 -11.54 -2.37
N PHE A 73 -2.69 -12.37 -2.44
CA PHE A 73 -3.12 -13.23 -1.34
C PHE A 73 -2.71 -14.69 -1.51
N SER A 74 -2.52 -15.16 -2.72
CA SER A 74 -2.17 -16.56 -2.99
C SER A 74 -0.67 -16.83 -3.02
N SER A 75 0.16 -15.82 -3.33
CA SER A 75 1.62 -15.99 -3.37
C SER A 75 2.18 -16.26 -1.98
N LYS A 76 3.19 -17.13 -1.91
CA LYS A 76 3.88 -17.49 -0.67
C LYS A 76 5.39 -17.47 -0.90
N ASN A 77 6.12 -17.20 0.17
CA ASN A 77 7.58 -17.30 0.19
C ASN A 77 8.27 -16.42 -0.88
N VAL A 78 7.68 -15.27 -1.21
CA VAL A 78 8.35 -14.28 -2.05
C VAL A 78 9.56 -13.75 -1.27
N PRO A 79 10.76 -13.71 -1.85
CA PRO A 79 11.95 -13.24 -1.13
C PRO A 79 11.75 -11.82 -0.59
N ARG A 80 12.22 -11.59 0.63
CA ARG A 80 12.17 -10.25 1.27
C ARG A 80 12.77 -9.17 0.36
N GLU A 81 13.91 -9.49 -0.26
CA GLU A 81 14.58 -8.55 -1.16
C GLU A 81 13.69 -8.13 -2.34
N LYS A 82 12.90 -9.06 -2.87
CA LYS A 82 11.93 -8.76 -3.95
C LYS A 82 10.83 -7.83 -3.44
N ILE A 83 10.30 -8.12 -2.26
CA ILE A 83 9.26 -7.27 -1.63
C ILE A 83 9.84 -5.87 -1.39
N LEU A 84 11.05 -5.77 -0.89
CA LEU A 84 11.72 -4.49 -0.65
C LEU A 84 11.90 -3.68 -1.93
N THR A 85 12.39 -4.32 -2.99
CA THR A 85 12.57 -3.67 -4.30
C THR A 85 11.24 -3.15 -4.84
N ASP A 86 10.20 -3.97 -4.77
CA ASP A 86 8.87 -3.59 -5.24
C ASP A 86 8.29 -2.46 -4.39
N LEU A 87 8.48 -2.49 -3.07
CA LEU A 87 8.02 -1.44 -2.16
C LEU A 87 8.72 -0.10 -2.42
N GLU A 88 10.02 -0.11 -2.70
CA GLU A 88 10.76 1.09 -3.04
C GLU A 88 10.26 1.70 -4.36
N LYS A 89 9.99 0.86 -5.36
CA LYS A 89 9.39 1.31 -6.62
C LYS A 89 7.99 1.89 -6.40
N THR A 90 7.17 1.20 -5.61
CA THR A 90 5.82 1.66 -5.26
C THR A 90 5.88 3.03 -4.58
N THR A 91 6.76 3.19 -3.61
CA THR A 91 6.96 4.45 -2.90
C THR A 91 7.29 5.58 -3.86
N THR A 92 8.24 5.34 -4.79
CA THR A 92 8.63 6.34 -5.80
C THR A 92 7.45 6.73 -6.67
N VAL A 93 6.69 5.75 -7.17
CA VAL A 93 5.52 5.99 -8.04
C VAL A 93 4.45 6.78 -7.30
N VAL A 94 4.11 6.36 -6.08
CA VAL A 94 3.07 7.01 -5.25
C VAL A 94 3.46 8.45 -4.95
N MET A 95 4.67 8.67 -4.46
CA MET A 95 5.12 10.02 -4.08
C MET A 95 5.21 10.95 -5.27
N ASN A 96 5.75 10.49 -6.40
CA ASN A 96 5.81 11.30 -7.62
C ASN A 96 4.42 11.62 -8.14
N THR A 97 3.51 10.66 -8.14
CA THR A 97 2.14 10.90 -8.58
C THR A 97 1.45 11.94 -7.71
N LEU A 98 1.49 11.78 -6.39
CA LEU A 98 0.84 12.71 -5.46
C LEU A 98 1.41 14.12 -5.57
N ARG A 99 2.74 14.26 -5.66
CA ARG A 99 3.40 15.57 -5.77
C ARG A 99 3.07 16.29 -7.07
N ASN A 100 2.77 15.56 -8.14
CA ASN A 100 2.47 16.12 -9.45
C ASN A 100 0.98 16.30 -9.73
N LEU A 101 0.08 15.89 -8.81
CA LEU A 101 -1.34 16.15 -8.98
C LEU A 101 -1.62 17.66 -8.89
N SER A 102 -2.47 18.15 -9.79
CA SER A 102 -2.95 19.53 -9.71
C SER A 102 -3.96 19.67 -8.57
N GLU A 103 -4.01 20.86 -7.96
CA GLU A 103 -4.91 21.10 -6.82
C GLU A 103 -6.38 20.87 -7.17
N ASP A 104 -6.80 21.13 -8.41
CA ASP A 104 -8.18 20.97 -8.82
C ASP A 104 -8.62 19.50 -8.92
N ILE A 105 -7.68 18.55 -9.02
CA ILE A 105 -8.01 17.12 -9.15
C ILE A 105 -8.69 16.57 -7.89
N PHE A 106 -8.37 17.14 -6.73
CA PHE A 106 -8.88 16.65 -5.44
C PHE A 106 -10.39 16.75 -5.32
N GLU A 107 -10.99 17.74 -5.96
CA GLU A 107 -12.43 17.96 -5.95
C GLU A 107 -13.17 17.28 -7.12
N LYS A 108 -12.42 16.67 -8.05
CA LYS A 108 -12.99 15.93 -9.17
C LYS A 108 -13.34 14.51 -8.78
N ASP A 109 -14.24 13.91 -9.54
CA ASP A 109 -14.61 12.51 -9.35
C ASP A 109 -13.40 11.61 -9.61
N TYR A 110 -13.18 10.65 -8.71
CA TYR A 110 -12.21 9.60 -8.93
C TYR A 110 -12.71 8.70 -10.08
N PRO A 111 -11.85 8.33 -11.05
CA PRO A 111 -12.28 7.66 -12.29
C PRO A 111 -12.95 6.31 -12.12
N LEU A 112 -12.73 5.62 -11.00
CA LEU A 112 -13.31 4.31 -10.73
C LEU A 112 -14.32 4.40 -9.56
N GLU A 113 -15.36 3.57 -9.64
CA GLU A 113 -16.30 3.46 -8.53
C GLU A 113 -15.66 2.77 -7.32
N LYS A 114 -16.05 3.24 -6.13
CA LYS A 114 -15.68 2.64 -4.86
C LYS A 114 -16.96 2.15 -4.18
N HIS A 115 -17.05 0.83 -3.96
CA HIS A 115 -18.25 0.20 -3.38
C HIS A 115 -19.54 0.64 -4.09
N ASP A 116 -19.53 0.52 -5.43
CA ASP A 116 -20.67 0.82 -6.31
C ASP A 116 -21.12 2.29 -6.28
N ARG A 117 -20.23 3.21 -5.88
CA ARG A 117 -20.50 4.65 -5.95
C ARG A 117 -19.28 5.44 -6.39
N VAL A 118 -19.54 6.57 -7.04
CA VAL A 118 -18.50 7.55 -7.38
C VAL A 118 -18.17 8.37 -6.14
N VAL A 119 -16.87 8.53 -5.87
CA VAL A 119 -16.37 9.40 -4.78
C VAL A 119 -15.41 10.44 -5.37
N LYS A 120 -15.17 11.51 -4.64
CA LYS A 120 -14.17 12.51 -5.02
C LYS A 120 -12.76 11.94 -4.83
N THR A 121 -11.82 12.50 -5.56
CA THR A 121 -10.42 12.03 -5.50
C THR A 121 -9.82 12.19 -4.10
N ASP A 122 -10.11 13.31 -3.42
CA ASP A 122 -9.66 13.51 -2.03
C ASP A 122 -10.19 12.41 -1.09
N HIS A 123 -11.46 12.07 -1.22
CA HIS A 123 -12.08 10.97 -0.46
C HIS A 123 -11.35 9.64 -0.75
N MET A 124 -11.11 9.34 -2.02
CA MET A 124 -10.42 8.09 -2.39
C MET A 124 -9.00 8.04 -1.84
N LEU A 125 -8.26 9.14 -1.93
CA LEU A 125 -6.89 9.20 -1.40
C LEU A 125 -6.87 9.04 0.12
N MET A 126 -7.82 9.65 0.82
CA MET A 126 -7.94 9.47 2.28
C MET A 126 -8.26 8.00 2.62
N HIS A 127 -9.16 7.38 1.86
CA HIS A 127 -9.45 5.96 2.02
C HIS A 127 -8.21 5.08 1.83
N LEU A 128 -7.43 5.35 0.79
CA LEU A 128 -6.20 4.60 0.52
C LEU A 128 -5.15 4.78 1.63
N LEU A 129 -5.06 6.00 2.18
CA LEU A 129 -4.16 6.28 3.31
C LEU A 129 -4.58 5.52 4.57
N THR A 130 -5.86 5.55 4.91
CA THR A 130 -6.38 4.82 6.08
C THR A 130 -6.25 3.32 5.91
N HIS A 131 -6.42 2.79 4.71
CA HIS A 131 -6.21 1.40 4.37
C HIS A 131 -4.73 0.99 4.55
N LEU A 132 -3.80 1.81 4.07
CA LEU A 132 -2.37 1.61 4.27
C LEU A 132 -2.03 1.57 5.76
N ASN A 133 -2.51 2.54 6.51
CA ASN A 133 -2.24 2.63 7.94
C ASN A 133 -2.84 1.44 8.73
N TYR A 134 -4.04 1.01 8.36
CA TYR A 134 -4.69 -0.16 8.96
C TYR A 134 -3.84 -1.42 8.80
N HIS A 135 -3.39 -1.71 7.58
CA HIS A 135 -2.55 -2.89 7.33
C HIS A 135 -1.15 -2.76 7.91
N LEU A 136 -0.61 -1.54 7.95
CA LEU A 136 0.68 -1.28 8.61
C LEU A 136 0.63 -1.67 10.09
N GLY A 137 -0.46 -1.34 10.78
CA GLY A 137 -0.68 -1.75 12.18
C GLY A 137 -0.76 -3.27 12.33
N GLN A 138 -1.46 -3.94 11.41
CA GLN A 138 -1.53 -5.41 11.40
C GLN A 138 -0.16 -6.06 11.19
N ILE A 139 0.62 -5.56 10.25
CA ILE A 139 1.99 -6.04 9.98
C ILE A 139 2.87 -5.87 11.22
N ASN A 140 2.80 -4.72 11.88
CA ASN A 140 3.55 -4.47 13.11
C ASN A 140 3.22 -5.52 14.20
N TYR A 141 1.94 -5.78 14.42
CA TYR A 141 1.52 -6.77 15.42
C TYR A 141 1.92 -8.19 15.02
N LEU A 142 1.76 -8.57 13.76
CA LEU A 142 2.19 -9.89 13.26
C LEU A 142 3.70 -10.08 13.48
N ARG A 143 4.52 -9.07 13.14
CA ARG A 143 5.96 -9.13 13.37
C ARG A 143 6.28 -9.35 14.85
N ARG A 144 5.66 -8.58 15.73
CA ARG A 144 5.91 -8.65 17.17
C ARG A 144 5.49 -9.97 17.78
N LEU A 145 4.51 -10.64 17.19
CA LEU A 145 4.09 -11.99 17.62
C LEU A 145 5.09 -13.08 17.23
N THR A 146 6.01 -12.80 16.29
CA THR A 146 7.04 -13.74 15.86
C THR A 146 8.37 -13.58 16.64
N GLU A 147 8.50 -12.55 17.43
CA GLU A 147 9.71 -12.28 18.21
C GLU A 147 9.82 -13.14 19.48
#